data_392942e638287e0f06a79933ff7ba0e8
#
_entry.id   392942e638287e0f06a79933ff7ba0e8
#
_cell.length_a   1.000
_cell.length_b   1.000
_cell.length_c   1.000
_cell.angle_alpha   90.00
_cell.angle_beta   90.00
_cell.angle_gamma   90.00
#
_symmetry.space_group_name_H-M   'P 1'
#
loop_
_entity.id
_entity.type
_entity.pdbx_description
1 polymer ?
#
loop_
_entity_poly.entity_id
_entity_poly.type
_entity_poly.pdbx_seq_one_letter_code
_entity_poly.pdbx_strand_id
1 'polypeptide(L)'
;MKITAVKIYSYRLPLVRPLLLTRETLQERQGFLLSLSSDTGHTAWGEAAPLPGFSRETLAETGTALRGLRDKLAGAAVPESIEQLNGQFNDWLSSFTLCPSAQFAVETAALGLLAHSRDLTLAGLFCHQPPDTVWVNGLITNDPPVVETARRFSREGYRAVKIKVGRRPIDEDVVRTRDAFHELGHGVGLRLDANRAWSFDEAVRFAEMVLDCDPEYVEEPLSDPSRLAELVKLTGTRVALDESLVDMNPEELSGHTYVSAIILKPTLLGGVERAAMFARKAREMKIRVIVSSSFESSVGIAALVQFAAAYGANDTPVGLDTLSWFKQDLLKEPIDCSGGRIMVAQSARAANSVIEDLLTEVSGV
;
A
#
# COMPACT_ATOMS: atom_id res chain seq x y z
N MET A 1 9.02 -10.71 -25.80
CA MET A 1 10.08 -10.29 -24.86
C MET A 1 10.40 -11.46 -23.93
N LYS A 2 11.68 -11.82 -23.77
CA LYS A 2 12.14 -12.91 -22.89
C LYS A 2 12.97 -12.37 -21.75
N ILE A 3 12.83 -12.95 -20.57
CA ILE A 3 13.66 -12.65 -19.40
C ILE A 3 15.03 -13.29 -19.60
N THR A 4 16.09 -12.48 -19.61
CA THR A 4 17.48 -12.95 -19.83
C THR A 4 18.26 -13.09 -18.53
N ALA A 5 17.90 -12.32 -17.49
CA ALA A 5 18.51 -12.42 -16.17
C ALA A 5 17.49 -12.15 -15.07
N VAL A 6 17.67 -12.88 -13.96
CA VAL A 6 16.89 -12.73 -12.73
C VAL A 6 17.88 -12.63 -11.58
N LYS A 7 17.89 -11.49 -10.90
CA LYS A 7 18.73 -11.27 -9.72
C LYS A 7 17.85 -10.95 -8.52
N ILE A 8 18.25 -11.44 -7.37
CA ILE A 8 17.55 -11.23 -6.09
C ILE A 8 18.55 -10.61 -5.14
N TYR A 9 18.13 -9.54 -4.49
CA TYR A 9 18.93 -8.84 -3.49
C TYR A 9 18.15 -8.74 -2.18
N SER A 10 18.82 -8.88 -1.07
CA SER A 10 18.27 -8.52 0.24
C SER A 10 18.71 -7.12 0.63
N TYR A 11 17.88 -6.43 1.41
CA TYR A 11 18.19 -5.12 1.96
C TYR A 11 17.76 -5.00 3.43
N ARG A 12 18.37 -4.02 4.13
CA ARG A 12 17.99 -3.60 5.48
C ARG A 12 17.99 -2.08 5.53
N LEU A 13 16.87 -1.49 5.92
CA LEU A 13 16.70 -0.04 6.05
C LEU A 13 16.39 0.33 7.49
N PRO A 14 17.33 0.99 8.19
CA PRO A 14 17.08 1.49 9.53
C PRO A 14 15.97 2.52 9.57
N LEU A 15 15.10 2.45 10.59
CA LEU A 15 14.03 3.41 10.79
C LEU A 15 14.52 4.61 11.61
N VAL A 16 13.98 5.79 11.35
CA VAL A 16 14.22 7.04 12.12
C VAL A 16 13.73 6.87 13.56
N ARG A 17 12.62 6.17 13.72
CA ARG A 17 12.00 5.82 15.00
C ARG A 17 11.42 4.41 14.92
N PRO A 18 11.27 3.71 16.05
CA PRO A 18 10.67 2.39 16.05
C PRO A 18 9.26 2.38 15.47
N LEU A 19 8.96 1.41 14.60
CA LEU A 19 7.62 1.18 14.12
C LEU A 19 6.91 0.19 15.05
N LEU A 20 5.93 0.69 15.79
CA LEU A 20 5.14 -0.10 16.74
C LEU A 20 4.05 -0.84 15.98
N LEU A 21 4.17 -2.14 15.86
CA LEU A 21 3.15 -3.05 15.35
C LEU A 21 2.36 -3.68 16.51
N THR A 22 1.32 -4.44 16.20
CA THR A 22 0.48 -5.05 17.23
C THR A 22 1.22 -6.06 18.11
N ARG A 23 2.18 -6.80 17.52
CA ARG A 23 2.89 -7.91 18.20
C ARG A 23 4.37 -7.67 18.42
N GLU A 24 4.96 -6.71 17.73
CA GLU A 24 6.39 -6.44 17.77
C GLU A 24 6.72 -4.99 17.44
N THR A 25 7.96 -4.60 17.70
CA THR A 25 8.50 -3.27 17.39
C THR A 25 9.67 -3.42 16.44
N LEU A 26 9.57 -2.80 15.28
CA LEU A 26 10.64 -2.84 14.28
C LEU A 26 11.56 -1.64 14.41
N GLN A 27 12.87 -1.90 14.38
CA GLN A 27 13.93 -0.88 14.34
C GLN A 27 14.43 -0.64 12.90
N GLU A 28 14.16 -1.59 12.01
CA GLU A 28 14.51 -1.57 10.60
C GLU A 28 13.45 -2.27 9.78
N ARG A 29 13.36 -1.93 8.48
CA ARG A 29 12.61 -2.70 7.50
C ARG A 29 13.57 -3.58 6.71
N GLN A 30 13.17 -4.80 6.50
CA GLN A 30 13.90 -5.78 5.71
C GLN A 30 13.02 -6.26 4.55
N GLY A 31 13.64 -6.57 3.42
CA GLY A 31 12.94 -7.09 2.27
C GLY A 31 13.93 -7.58 1.20
N PHE A 32 13.36 -7.91 0.06
CA PHE A 32 14.10 -8.30 -1.12
C PHE A 32 13.74 -7.37 -2.29
N LEU A 33 14.72 -7.10 -3.14
CA LEU A 33 14.50 -6.57 -4.48
C LEU A 33 14.70 -7.68 -5.50
N LEU A 34 13.78 -7.80 -6.43
CA LEU A 34 13.86 -8.63 -7.62
C LEU A 34 14.21 -7.75 -8.82
N SER A 35 15.30 -8.04 -9.50
CA SER A 35 15.67 -7.39 -10.76
C SER A 35 15.45 -8.38 -11.90
N LEU A 36 14.67 -7.97 -12.90
CA LEU A 36 14.45 -8.71 -14.13
C LEU A 36 15.06 -7.94 -15.29
N SER A 37 15.88 -8.61 -16.12
CA SER A 37 16.40 -8.06 -17.38
C SER A 37 15.82 -8.83 -18.56
N SER A 38 15.60 -8.16 -19.68
CA SER A 38 15.01 -8.73 -20.89
C SER A 38 15.98 -8.77 -22.08
N ASP A 39 15.64 -9.58 -23.09
CA ASP A 39 16.32 -9.64 -24.39
C ASP A 39 16.21 -8.34 -25.21
N THR A 40 15.34 -7.40 -24.80
CA THR A 40 15.25 -6.05 -25.37
C THR A 40 16.17 -5.04 -24.71
N GLY A 41 17.00 -5.48 -23.74
CA GLY A 41 18.00 -4.63 -23.06
C GLY A 41 17.44 -3.82 -21.88
N HIS A 42 16.16 -4.00 -21.52
CA HIS A 42 15.56 -3.32 -20.39
C HIS A 42 15.75 -4.10 -19.09
N THR A 43 15.82 -3.36 -17.99
CA THR A 43 15.81 -3.91 -16.62
C THR A 43 14.72 -3.22 -15.83
N ALA A 44 14.03 -3.97 -14.98
CA ALA A 44 13.02 -3.44 -14.07
C ALA A 44 13.11 -4.13 -12.70
N TRP A 45 12.60 -3.43 -11.68
CA TRP A 45 12.69 -3.82 -10.29
C TRP A 45 11.32 -4.06 -9.68
N GLY A 46 11.26 -5.01 -8.75
CA GLY A 46 10.11 -5.23 -7.88
C GLY A 46 10.57 -5.47 -6.46
N GLU A 47 9.74 -5.13 -5.50
CA GLU A 47 10.05 -5.26 -4.07
C GLU A 47 9.15 -6.27 -3.38
N ALA A 48 9.76 -7.17 -2.59
CA ALA A 48 9.08 -8.11 -1.71
C ALA A 48 9.43 -7.79 -0.25
N ALA A 49 8.56 -7.08 0.44
CA ALA A 49 8.78 -6.61 1.81
C ALA A 49 7.61 -7.01 2.73
N PRO A 50 7.52 -8.27 3.18
CA PRO A 50 6.47 -8.68 4.07
C PRO A 50 6.53 -7.85 5.35
N LEU A 51 5.35 -7.41 5.84
CA LEU A 51 5.24 -6.65 7.08
C LEU A 51 4.88 -7.60 8.22
N PRO A 52 5.76 -7.82 9.20
CA PRO A 52 5.49 -8.72 10.32
C PRO A 52 4.16 -8.39 11.02
N GLY A 53 3.39 -9.42 11.34
CA GLY A 53 2.08 -9.26 11.99
C GLY A 53 0.92 -8.83 11.08
N PHE A 54 1.21 -8.43 9.83
CA PHE A 54 0.21 -8.11 8.79
C PHE A 54 0.30 -9.07 7.60
N SER A 55 1.52 -9.35 7.10
CA SER A 55 1.73 -10.37 6.08
C SER A 55 1.49 -11.76 6.64
N ARG A 56 0.99 -12.66 5.81
CA ARG A 56 0.84 -14.09 6.13
C ARG A 56 2.17 -14.81 6.18
N GLU A 57 3.06 -14.40 5.31
CA GLU A 57 4.41 -14.95 5.14
C GLU A 57 5.44 -14.21 5.98
N THR A 58 6.51 -14.91 6.28
CA THR A 58 7.73 -14.37 6.89
C THR A 58 8.73 -13.93 5.82
N LEU A 59 9.74 -13.15 6.23
CA LEU A 59 10.86 -12.77 5.36
C LEU A 59 11.61 -14.00 4.81
N ALA A 60 11.78 -15.06 5.63
CA ALA A 60 12.44 -16.29 5.23
C ALA A 60 11.67 -17.06 4.15
N GLU A 61 10.34 -17.16 4.28
CA GLU A 61 9.46 -17.77 3.29
C GLU A 61 9.47 -16.98 1.98
N THR A 62 9.44 -15.64 2.06
CA THR A 62 9.54 -14.74 0.90
C THR A 62 10.87 -14.98 0.14
N GLY A 63 12.00 -15.03 0.87
CA GLY A 63 13.29 -15.31 0.27
C GLY A 63 13.36 -16.70 -0.38
N THR A 64 12.72 -17.70 0.22
CA THR A 64 12.64 -19.06 -0.34
C THR A 64 11.80 -19.09 -1.63
N ALA A 65 10.65 -18.43 -1.64
CA ALA A 65 9.79 -18.32 -2.82
C ALA A 65 10.52 -17.64 -3.99
N LEU A 66 11.23 -16.53 -3.73
CA LEU A 66 12.00 -15.83 -4.77
C LEU A 66 13.16 -16.66 -5.32
N ARG A 67 13.93 -17.39 -4.46
CA ARG A 67 15.00 -18.28 -4.93
C ARG A 67 14.45 -19.38 -5.83
N GLY A 68 13.34 -20.01 -5.45
CA GLY A 68 12.70 -21.07 -6.25
C GLY A 68 12.17 -20.60 -7.60
N LEU A 69 11.94 -19.29 -7.73
CA LEU A 69 11.47 -18.65 -8.96
C LEU A 69 12.61 -18.36 -9.96
N ARG A 70 13.81 -18.02 -9.47
CA ARG A 70 14.92 -17.48 -10.27
C ARG A 70 15.25 -18.30 -11.52
N ASP A 71 15.50 -19.58 -11.35
CA ASP A 71 15.95 -20.44 -12.45
C ASP A 71 14.83 -20.76 -13.45
N LYS A 72 13.59 -20.68 -13.00
CA LYS A 72 12.41 -20.95 -13.82
C LYS A 72 11.97 -19.74 -14.64
N LEU A 73 12.19 -18.51 -14.14
CA LEU A 73 11.91 -17.29 -14.89
C LEU A 73 13.00 -16.96 -15.91
N ALA A 74 14.23 -17.38 -15.69
CA ALA A 74 15.30 -17.20 -16.67
C ALA A 74 14.98 -17.95 -17.98
N GLY A 75 14.92 -17.21 -19.09
CA GLY A 75 14.50 -17.72 -20.40
C GLY A 75 12.99 -17.74 -20.65
N ALA A 76 12.16 -17.47 -19.64
CA ALA A 76 10.71 -17.41 -19.79
C ALA A 76 10.28 -16.19 -20.64
N ALA A 77 9.21 -16.37 -21.41
CA ALA A 77 8.57 -15.25 -22.09
C ALA A 77 7.65 -14.50 -21.13
N VAL A 78 7.75 -13.18 -21.13
CA VAL A 78 6.76 -12.31 -20.46
C VAL A 78 5.50 -12.29 -21.34
N PRO A 79 4.29 -12.61 -20.83
CA PRO A 79 3.07 -12.54 -21.59
C PRO A 79 2.79 -11.11 -22.10
N GLU A 80 2.31 -10.99 -23.34
CA GLU A 80 2.09 -9.69 -23.98
C GLU A 80 0.86 -8.94 -23.44
N SER A 81 -0.03 -9.66 -22.76
CA SER A 81 -1.31 -9.14 -22.28
C SER A 81 -1.43 -9.01 -20.77
N ILE A 82 -0.31 -9.11 -20.01
CA ILE A 82 -0.35 -9.03 -18.54
C ILE A 82 -0.82 -7.66 -18.02
N GLU A 83 -0.73 -6.60 -18.81
CA GLU A 83 -1.25 -5.28 -18.47
C GLU A 83 -2.79 -5.24 -18.34
N GLN A 84 -3.49 -6.27 -18.81
CA GLN A 84 -4.94 -6.37 -18.64
C GLN A 84 -5.33 -6.65 -17.18
N LEU A 85 -4.41 -7.24 -16.39
CA LEU A 85 -4.58 -7.56 -14.96
C LEU A 85 -5.91 -8.27 -14.64
N ASN A 86 -6.23 -9.30 -15.44
CA ASN A 86 -7.48 -10.05 -15.32
C ASN A 86 -7.24 -11.57 -15.34
N GLY A 87 -6.33 -12.05 -14.51
CA GLY A 87 -5.95 -13.45 -14.37
C GLY A 87 -4.67 -13.84 -15.11
N GLN A 88 -4.10 -12.97 -15.96
CA GLN A 88 -2.92 -13.30 -16.77
C GLN A 88 -1.67 -13.59 -15.94
N PHE A 89 -1.48 -12.90 -14.81
CA PHE A 89 -0.40 -13.22 -13.87
C PHE A 89 -0.64 -14.55 -13.16
N ASN A 90 -1.87 -14.80 -12.71
CA ASN A 90 -2.21 -16.07 -12.10
C ASN A 90 -1.94 -17.25 -13.05
N ASP A 91 -2.32 -17.11 -14.32
CA ASP A 91 -2.08 -18.13 -15.34
C ASP A 91 -0.58 -18.32 -15.60
N TRP A 92 0.14 -17.21 -15.79
CA TRP A 92 1.60 -17.25 -16.07
C TRP A 92 2.39 -17.82 -14.90
N LEU A 93 2.02 -17.47 -13.68
CA LEU A 93 2.71 -17.86 -12.45
C LEU A 93 2.11 -19.11 -11.78
N SER A 94 1.14 -19.79 -12.42
CA SER A 94 0.40 -20.93 -11.85
C SER A 94 1.25 -22.09 -11.41
N SER A 95 2.44 -22.28 -12.05
CA SER A 95 3.40 -23.34 -11.69
C SER A 95 4.31 -22.99 -10.51
N PHE A 96 4.17 -21.78 -9.95
CA PHE A 96 4.97 -21.31 -8.82
C PHE A 96 4.10 -21.18 -7.55
N THR A 97 4.70 -21.48 -6.42
CA THR A 97 4.10 -21.18 -5.12
C THR A 97 4.69 -19.88 -4.59
N LEU A 98 4.04 -18.76 -4.89
CA LEU A 98 4.46 -17.44 -4.44
C LEU A 98 3.64 -17.00 -3.23
N CYS A 99 4.31 -16.42 -2.24
CA CYS A 99 3.63 -15.68 -1.18
C CYS A 99 3.27 -14.26 -1.67
N PRO A 100 2.33 -13.58 -1.02
CA PRO A 100 1.80 -12.28 -1.46
C PRO A 100 2.86 -11.24 -1.83
N SER A 101 3.86 -11.02 -0.97
CA SER A 101 4.91 -10.03 -1.23
C SER A 101 5.83 -10.43 -2.39
N ALA A 102 6.15 -11.72 -2.53
CA ALA A 102 6.93 -12.22 -3.68
C ALA A 102 6.15 -12.07 -5.00
N GLN A 103 4.84 -12.31 -4.99
CA GLN A 103 4.00 -12.09 -6.15
C GLN A 103 3.99 -10.62 -6.56
N PHE A 104 3.82 -9.69 -5.61
CA PHE A 104 3.89 -8.26 -5.87
C PHE A 104 5.23 -7.86 -6.53
N ALA A 105 6.36 -8.40 -6.05
CA ALA A 105 7.67 -8.13 -6.64
C ALA A 105 7.77 -8.61 -8.09
N VAL A 106 7.29 -9.83 -8.38
CA VAL A 106 7.35 -10.39 -9.73
C VAL A 106 6.47 -9.61 -10.69
N GLU A 107 5.24 -9.32 -10.28
CA GLU A 107 4.28 -8.58 -11.10
C GLU A 107 4.78 -7.18 -11.42
N THR A 108 5.29 -6.44 -10.43
CA THR A 108 5.80 -5.08 -10.63
C THR A 108 7.04 -5.06 -11.50
N ALA A 109 7.98 -6.01 -11.34
CA ALA A 109 9.16 -6.12 -12.21
C ALA A 109 8.77 -6.49 -13.65
N ALA A 110 7.87 -7.46 -13.85
CA ALA A 110 7.43 -7.87 -15.19
C ALA A 110 6.65 -6.75 -15.92
N LEU A 111 5.76 -6.07 -15.20
CA LEU A 111 5.05 -4.88 -15.73
C LEU A 111 6.00 -3.73 -16.04
N GLY A 112 7.04 -3.53 -15.21
CA GLY A 112 8.09 -2.55 -15.47
C GLY A 112 8.85 -2.85 -16.78
N LEU A 113 9.23 -4.12 -17.03
CA LEU A 113 9.83 -4.53 -18.30
C LEU A 113 8.90 -4.24 -19.49
N LEU A 114 7.61 -4.57 -19.36
CA LEU A 114 6.63 -4.33 -20.40
C LEU A 114 6.45 -2.83 -20.67
N ALA A 115 6.38 -2.02 -19.63
CA ALA A 115 6.30 -0.56 -19.74
C ALA A 115 7.51 0.01 -20.50
N HIS A 116 8.72 -0.37 -20.08
CA HIS A 116 9.95 0.07 -20.74
C HIS A 116 10.01 -0.35 -22.22
N SER A 117 9.58 -1.56 -22.56
CA SER A 117 9.58 -2.05 -23.95
C SER A 117 8.61 -1.29 -24.86
N ARG A 118 7.69 -0.52 -24.29
CA ARG A 118 6.68 0.29 -25.00
C ARG A 118 6.92 1.80 -24.82
N ASP A 119 8.02 2.21 -24.24
CA ASP A 119 8.32 3.61 -23.89
C ASP A 119 7.21 4.26 -23.02
N LEU A 120 6.63 3.48 -22.12
CA LEU A 120 5.58 3.91 -21.19
C LEU A 120 6.07 3.89 -19.74
N THR A 121 5.37 4.61 -18.87
CA THR A 121 5.44 4.39 -17.43
C THR A 121 4.52 3.22 -17.05
N LEU A 122 4.70 2.66 -15.85
CA LEU A 122 3.79 1.61 -15.37
C LEU A 122 2.33 2.10 -15.29
N ALA A 123 2.09 3.35 -14.87
CA ALA A 123 0.76 3.95 -14.93
C ALA A 123 0.22 4.06 -16.37
N GLY A 124 1.10 4.38 -17.32
CA GLY A 124 0.77 4.50 -18.74
C GLY A 124 0.33 3.18 -19.39
N LEU A 125 0.71 2.02 -18.83
CA LEU A 125 0.20 0.73 -19.28
C LEU A 125 -1.30 0.56 -18.99
N PHE A 126 -1.78 1.15 -17.91
CA PHE A 126 -3.15 0.94 -17.41
C PHE A 126 -4.09 2.10 -17.74
N CYS A 127 -3.55 3.28 -17.90
CA CYS A 127 -4.31 4.51 -18.09
C CYS A 127 -3.67 5.37 -19.20
N HIS A 128 -4.41 5.69 -20.24
CA HIS A 128 -3.90 6.46 -21.37
C HIS A 128 -3.43 7.87 -20.96
N GLN A 129 -4.07 8.46 -19.96
CA GLN A 129 -3.74 9.78 -19.40
C GLN A 129 -3.71 9.70 -17.88
N PRO A 130 -2.64 9.14 -17.28
CA PRO A 130 -2.51 9.14 -15.83
C PRO A 130 -2.38 10.58 -15.30
N PRO A 131 -2.87 10.86 -14.09
CA PRO A 131 -2.72 12.18 -13.50
C PRO A 131 -1.24 12.51 -13.26
N ASP A 132 -0.89 13.79 -13.32
CA ASP A 132 0.48 14.23 -13.03
C ASP A 132 0.86 14.03 -11.56
N THR A 133 -0.14 14.00 -10.69
CA THR A 133 0.04 14.03 -9.24
C THR A 133 -0.86 12.99 -8.56
N VAL A 134 -0.30 12.26 -7.60
CA VAL A 134 -1.03 11.46 -6.63
C VAL A 134 -0.99 12.18 -5.28
N TRP A 135 -2.17 12.47 -4.72
CA TRP A 135 -2.29 13.06 -3.39
C TRP A 135 -2.07 11.99 -2.33
N VAL A 136 -1.36 12.33 -1.25
CA VAL A 136 -1.12 11.42 -0.12
C VAL A 136 -1.75 11.97 1.16
N ASN A 137 -2.14 11.08 2.05
CA ASN A 137 -2.59 11.47 3.38
C ASN A 137 -1.43 11.47 4.37
N GLY A 138 -1.46 12.40 5.30
CA GLY A 138 -0.58 12.36 6.46
C GLY A 138 -0.96 11.22 7.40
N LEU A 139 0.01 10.74 8.19
CA LEU A 139 -0.20 9.68 9.18
C LEU A 139 0.17 10.18 10.58
N ILE A 140 -0.81 10.24 11.47
CA ILE A 140 -0.61 10.48 12.90
C ILE A 140 -0.65 9.14 13.62
N THR A 141 0.47 8.75 14.17
CA THR A 141 0.61 7.56 15.03
C THR A 141 0.41 7.93 16.51
N ASN A 142 0.67 6.97 17.40
CA ASN A 142 0.54 7.20 18.84
C ASN A 142 1.60 8.18 19.43
N ASP A 143 2.73 8.35 18.75
CA ASP A 143 3.75 9.36 18.95
C ASP A 143 4.08 10.00 17.60
N PRO A 144 4.08 11.26 17.41
CA PRO A 144 4.22 12.44 18.25
C PRO A 144 2.88 13.04 18.75
N PRO A 145 2.90 14.21 19.44
CA PRO A 145 1.69 14.92 19.85
C PRO A 145 0.72 15.18 18.69
N VAL A 146 -0.53 14.80 18.87
CA VAL A 146 -1.54 14.85 17.81
C VAL A 146 -1.76 16.27 17.28
N VAL A 147 -1.85 17.23 18.21
CA VAL A 147 -2.12 18.66 17.92
C VAL A 147 -1.06 19.27 17.00
N GLU A 148 0.23 19.11 17.38
CA GLU A 148 1.34 19.68 16.60
C GLU A 148 1.44 19.03 15.22
N THR A 149 1.22 17.72 15.16
CA THR A 149 1.31 16.95 13.90
C THR A 149 0.14 17.31 12.98
N ALA A 150 -1.08 17.41 13.50
CA ALA A 150 -2.25 17.83 12.73
C ALA A 150 -2.06 19.25 12.17
N ARG A 151 -1.61 20.19 13.01
CA ARG A 151 -1.30 21.57 12.62
C ARG A 151 -0.24 21.64 11.53
N ARG A 152 0.79 20.79 11.62
CA ARG A 152 1.83 20.70 10.60
C ARG A 152 1.26 20.23 9.27
N PHE A 153 0.49 19.13 9.23
CA PHE A 153 -0.13 18.62 8.01
C PHE A 153 -1.10 19.63 7.38
N SER A 154 -1.89 20.34 8.19
CA SER A 154 -2.75 21.40 7.69
C SER A 154 -1.96 22.52 6.99
N ARG A 155 -0.85 22.99 7.61
CA ARG A 155 0.03 24.03 7.03
C ARG A 155 0.78 23.56 5.78
N GLU A 156 1.17 22.31 5.71
CA GLU A 156 1.85 21.69 4.57
C GLU A 156 0.90 21.40 3.39
N GLY A 157 -0.41 21.62 3.55
CA GLY A 157 -1.40 21.49 2.47
C GLY A 157 -1.87 20.07 2.21
N TYR A 158 -1.78 19.17 3.21
CA TYR A 158 -2.37 17.86 3.10
C TYR A 158 -3.89 17.95 2.98
N ARG A 159 -4.49 17.10 2.14
CA ARG A 159 -5.94 17.05 1.91
C ARG A 159 -6.66 16.03 2.78
N ALA A 160 -5.93 15.08 3.36
CA ALA A 160 -6.46 14.13 4.35
C ALA A 160 -5.36 13.73 5.33
N VAL A 161 -5.78 13.35 6.54
CA VAL A 161 -4.90 12.85 7.59
C VAL A 161 -5.54 11.63 8.24
N LYS A 162 -4.76 10.55 8.37
CA LYS A 162 -5.16 9.32 9.04
C LYS A 162 -4.58 9.26 10.46
N ILE A 163 -5.44 8.94 11.44
CA ILE A 163 -5.06 8.80 12.85
C ILE A 163 -5.24 7.34 13.27
N LYS A 164 -4.22 6.77 13.91
CA LYS A 164 -4.34 5.47 14.58
C LYS A 164 -5.07 5.63 15.91
N VAL A 165 -6.13 4.82 16.08
CA VAL A 165 -6.97 4.75 17.28
C VAL A 165 -7.08 3.29 17.75
N GLY A 166 -7.76 3.03 18.88
CA GLY A 166 -8.00 1.69 19.40
C GLY A 166 -6.86 1.09 20.23
N ARG A 167 -5.77 1.84 20.45
CA ARG A 167 -4.65 1.40 21.32
C ARG A 167 -4.64 2.07 22.70
N ARG A 168 -5.57 2.96 22.93
CA ARG A 168 -5.78 3.73 24.17
C ARG A 168 -7.21 3.54 24.65
N PRO A 169 -7.53 3.91 25.88
CA PRO A 169 -8.91 4.02 26.32
C PRO A 169 -9.73 4.90 25.35
N ILE A 170 -10.97 4.53 25.09
CA ILE A 170 -11.84 5.22 24.13
C ILE A 170 -11.89 6.72 24.34
N ASP A 171 -12.02 7.17 25.60
CA ASP A 171 -12.13 8.60 25.93
C ASP A 171 -10.85 9.37 25.54
N GLU A 172 -9.67 8.75 25.63
CA GLU A 172 -8.42 9.35 25.16
C GLU A 172 -8.38 9.43 23.62
N ASP A 173 -8.81 8.38 22.93
CA ASP A 173 -8.87 8.39 21.46
C ASP A 173 -9.89 9.38 20.93
N VAL A 174 -11.02 9.58 21.64
CA VAL A 174 -12.00 10.63 21.32
C VAL A 174 -11.37 12.02 21.46
N VAL A 175 -10.69 12.30 22.56
CA VAL A 175 -10.01 13.61 22.75
C VAL A 175 -8.99 13.85 21.65
N ARG A 176 -8.14 12.86 21.35
CA ARG A 176 -7.13 12.95 20.28
C ARG A 176 -7.76 13.18 18.90
N THR A 177 -8.88 12.52 18.63
CA THR A 177 -9.62 12.68 17.37
C THR A 177 -10.17 14.08 17.22
N ARG A 178 -10.79 14.62 18.27
CA ARG A 178 -11.31 15.99 18.31
C ARG A 178 -10.21 17.04 18.22
N ASP A 179 -9.14 16.87 18.97
CA ASP A 179 -7.97 17.77 18.90
C ASP A 179 -7.40 17.83 17.48
N ALA A 180 -7.23 16.67 16.84
CA ALA A 180 -6.78 16.62 15.44
C ALA A 180 -7.76 17.31 14.50
N PHE A 181 -9.05 17.02 14.63
CA PHE A 181 -10.10 17.63 13.79
C PHE A 181 -10.08 19.17 13.88
N HIS A 182 -9.96 19.72 15.09
CA HIS A 182 -9.87 21.17 15.29
C HIS A 182 -8.63 21.78 14.65
N GLU A 183 -7.47 21.13 14.77
CA GLU A 183 -6.20 21.62 14.22
C GLU A 183 -6.08 21.47 12.70
N LEU A 184 -6.71 20.44 12.13
CA LEU A 184 -6.77 20.25 10.69
C LEU A 184 -7.61 21.31 10.00
N GLY A 185 -8.67 21.76 10.66
CA GLY A 185 -9.58 22.76 10.12
C GLY A 185 -10.46 22.27 8.98
N HIS A 186 -11.27 23.16 8.42
CA HIS A 186 -12.16 22.83 7.33
C HIS A 186 -11.37 22.56 6.02
N GLY A 187 -11.69 21.48 5.35
CA GLY A 187 -11.11 21.11 4.04
C GLY A 187 -10.03 20.03 4.08
N VAL A 188 -9.63 19.58 5.27
CA VAL A 188 -8.76 18.41 5.43
C VAL A 188 -9.59 17.21 5.92
N GLY A 189 -9.65 16.14 5.14
CA GLY A 189 -10.39 14.93 5.50
C GLY A 189 -9.75 14.22 6.70
N LEU A 190 -10.57 13.86 7.69
CA LEU A 190 -10.14 13.06 8.83
C LEU A 190 -10.45 11.58 8.57
N ARG A 191 -9.46 10.71 8.74
CA ARG A 191 -9.55 9.27 8.63
C ARG A 191 -9.11 8.62 9.91
N LEU A 192 -9.80 7.58 10.34
CA LEU A 192 -9.49 6.87 11.58
C LEU A 192 -9.19 5.41 11.25
N ASP A 193 -8.19 4.84 11.93
CA ASP A 193 -7.78 3.46 11.70
C ASP A 193 -7.62 2.75 13.04
N ALA A 194 -8.55 1.84 13.31
CA ALA A 194 -8.64 1.10 14.58
C ALA A 194 -7.97 -0.27 14.54
N ASN A 195 -7.56 -0.78 13.37
CA ASN A 195 -6.92 -2.09 13.20
C ASN A 195 -7.60 -3.20 14.01
N ARG A 196 -8.93 -3.28 13.93
CA ARG A 196 -9.78 -4.28 14.61
C ARG A 196 -9.67 -4.29 16.13
N ALA A 197 -9.42 -3.13 16.74
CA ALA A 197 -9.17 -3.08 18.17
C ALA A 197 -10.43 -3.19 19.04
N TRP A 198 -11.59 -2.76 18.53
CA TRP A 198 -12.77 -2.60 19.38
C TRP A 198 -13.74 -3.78 19.35
N SER A 199 -14.37 -4.03 20.51
CA SER A 199 -15.64 -4.73 20.58
C SER A 199 -16.74 -3.90 19.92
N PHE A 200 -17.90 -4.50 19.69
CA PHE A 200 -19.03 -3.80 19.08
C PHE A 200 -19.50 -2.61 19.90
N ASP A 201 -19.67 -2.78 21.22
CA ASP A 201 -20.14 -1.71 22.10
C ASP A 201 -19.14 -0.55 22.22
N GLU A 202 -17.84 -0.86 22.21
CA GLU A 202 -16.78 0.16 22.16
C GLU A 202 -16.81 0.94 20.86
N ALA A 203 -16.99 0.29 19.73
CA ALA A 203 -17.08 0.95 18.43
C ALA A 203 -18.32 1.84 18.33
N VAL A 204 -19.47 1.40 18.83
CA VAL A 204 -20.69 2.22 18.91
C VAL A 204 -20.44 3.46 19.76
N ARG A 205 -19.93 3.28 20.98
CA ARG A 205 -19.61 4.40 21.88
C ARG A 205 -18.65 5.41 21.24
N PHE A 206 -17.56 4.90 20.63
CA PHE A 206 -16.60 5.78 19.95
C PHE A 206 -17.24 6.55 18.80
N ALA A 207 -18.00 5.87 17.93
CA ALA A 207 -18.67 6.46 16.79
C ALA A 207 -19.63 7.61 17.20
N GLU A 208 -20.43 7.40 18.25
CA GLU A 208 -21.34 8.42 18.79
C GLU A 208 -20.57 9.64 19.33
N MET A 209 -19.44 9.41 19.99
CA MET A 209 -18.64 10.48 20.59
C MET A 209 -17.83 11.31 19.58
N VAL A 210 -17.59 10.82 18.35
CA VAL A 210 -16.83 11.55 17.31
C VAL A 210 -17.70 11.94 16.11
N LEU A 211 -19.01 11.82 16.22
CA LEU A 211 -19.95 12.10 15.14
C LEU A 211 -19.80 13.53 14.58
N ASP A 212 -19.55 14.50 15.45
CA ASP A 212 -19.31 15.89 15.13
C ASP A 212 -18.00 16.17 14.40
N CYS A 213 -17.04 15.25 14.44
CA CYS A 213 -15.80 15.31 13.67
C CYS A 213 -15.98 14.86 12.21
N ASP A 214 -17.10 14.27 11.83
CA ASP A 214 -17.46 13.81 10.49
C ASP A 214 -16.32 13.08 9.75
N PRO A 215 -15.70 12.01 10.34
CA PRO A 215 -14.59 11.33 9.70
C PRO A 215 -14.98 10.75 8.33
N GLU A 216 -14.07 10.82 7.34
CA GLU A 216 -14.30 10.24 6.01
C GLU A 216 -14.64 8.75 6.08
N TYR A 217 -14.04 8.05 7.03
CA TYR A 217 -14.34 6.67 7.41
C TYR A 217 -13.59 6.27 8.69
N VAL A 218 -14.05 5.16 9.29
CA VAL A 218 -13.29 4.39 10.28
C VAL A 218 -12.87 3.08 9.64
N GLU A 219 -11.55 2.85 9.54
CA GLU A 219 -10.94 1.66 8.96
C GLU A 219 -10.92 0.54 10.01
N GLU A 220 -11.44 -0.65 9.64
CA GLU A 220 -11.46 -1.86 10.45
C GLU A 220 -11.77 -1.62 11.94
N PRO A 221 -12.97 -1.09 12.28
CA PRO A 221 -13.26 -0.74 13.68
C PRO A 221 -13.38 -1.96 14.60
N LEU A 222 -13.90 -3.09 14.09
CA LEU A 222 -14.33 -4.23 14.93
C LEU A 222 -13.33 -5.38 14.95
N SER A 223 -13.11 -5.95 16.13
CA SER A 223 -12.42 -7.23 16.30
C SER A 223 -13.16 -8.40 15.64
N ASP A 224 -14.49 -8.32 15.55
CA ASP A 224 -15.35 -9.21 14.77
C ASP A 224 -15.93 -8.45 13.56
N PRO A 225 -15.33 -8.56 12.38
CA PRO A 225 -15.80 -7.83 11.19
C PRO A 225 -17.16 -8.31 10.67
N SER A 226 -17.69 -9.46 11.12
CA SER A 226 -19.02 -9.95 10.70
C SER A 226 -20.15 -9.01 11.12
N ARG A 227 -19.92 -8.15 12.12
CA ARG A 227 -20.89 -7.18 12.65
C ARG A 227 -20.76 -5.77 12.07
N LEU A 228 -19.90 -5.55 11.07
CA LEU A 228 -19.70 -4.22 10.46
C LEU A 228 -21.00 -3.64 9.88
N ALA A 229 -21.80 -4.44 9.20
CA ALA A 229 -23.08 -3.99 8.65
C ALA A 229 -24.06 -3.50 9.74
N GLU A 230 -24.07 -4.18 10.90
CA GLU A 230 -24.87 -3.81 12.07
C GLU A 230 -24.39 -2.47 12.66
N LEU A 231 -23.07 -2.29 12.80
CA LEU A 231 -22.47 -1.05 13.28
C LEU A 231 -22.86 0.12 12.38
N VAL A 232 -22.69 -0.01 11.06
CA VAL A 232 -23.04 1.04 10.09
C VAL A 232 -24.54 1.37 10.17
N LYS A 233 -25.41 0.38 10.26
CA LYS A 233 -26.86 0.56 10.37
C LYS A 233 -27.24 1.33 11.66
N LEU A 234 -26.56 1.03 12.77
CA LEU A 234 -26.87 1.60 14.07
C LEU A 234 -26.37 3.03 14.21
N THR A 235 -25.14 3.31 13.77
CA THR A 235 -24.42 4.57 14.05
C THR A 235 -24.36 5.53 12.85
N GLY A 236 -24.59 5.04 11.62
CA GLY A 236 -24.32 5.78 10.40
C GLY A 236 -22.84 5.96 10.08
N THR A 237 -21.92 5.33 10.83
CA THR A 237 -20.48 5.44 10.63
C THR A 237 -20.08 4.90 9.26
N ARG A 238 -19.33 5.70 8.50
CA ARG A 238 -18.70 5.24 7.26
C ARG A 238 -17.52 4.34 7.61
N VAL A 239 -17.46 3.14 7.04
CA VAL A 239 -16.40 2.17 7.31
C VAL A 239 -15.54 1.92 6.08
N ALA A 240 -14.25 1.59 6.31
CA ALA A 240 -13.33 1.11 5.28
C ALA A 240 -12.80 -0.27 5.63
N LEU A 241 -12.56 -1.10 4.58
CA LEU A 241 -11.95 -2.42 4.72
C LEU A 241 -10.47 -2.35 4.34
N ASP A 242 -9.60 -2.96 5.13
CA ASP A 242 -8.16 -3.17 4.94
C ASP A 242 -7.84 -4.67 5.12
N GLU A 243 -7.65 -5.10 6.36
CA GLU A 243 -7.32 -6.50 6.68
C GLU A 243 -8.39 -7.48 6.20
N SER A 244 -9.65 -7.05 6.15
CA SER A 244 -10.77 -7.88 5.66
C SER A 244 -10.63 -8.27 4.18
N LEU A 245 -9.90 -7.48 3.38
CA LEU A 245 -9.70 -7.77 1.96
C LEU A 245 -8.73 -8.93 1.71
N VAL A 246 -7.85 -9.25 2.67
CA VAL A 246 -6.79 -10.25 2.49
C VAL A 246 -7.37 -11.64 2.22
N ASP A 247 -8.45 -11.99 2.92
CA ASP A 247 -9.13 -13.28 2.77
C ASP A 247 -10.31 -13.26 1.80
N MET A 248 -10.73 -12.08 1.33
CA MET A 248 -11.89 -11.87 0.46
C MET A 248 -11.53 -12.04 -1.01
N ASN A 249 -12.38 -12.66 -1.81
CA ASN A 249 -12.28 -12.56 -3.27
C ASN A 249 -12.86 -11.22 -3.75
N PRO A 250 -12.32 -10.60 -4.82
CA PRO A 250 -12.81 -9.31 -5.31
C PRO A 250 -14.33 -9.27 -5.57
N GLU A 251 -14.92 -10.37 -6.06
CA GLU A 251 -16.37 -10.46 -6.34
C GLU A 251 -17.22 -10.45 -5.07
N GLU A 252 -16.70 -10.94 -3.95
CA GLU A 252 -17.39 -10.95 -2.65
C GLU A 252 -17.62 -9.53 -2.11
N LEU A 253 -16.86 -8.54 -2.60
CA LEU A 253 -17.07 -7.13 -2.25
C LEU A 253 -18.52 -6.68 -2.55
N SER A 254 -19.19 -7.29 -3.54
CA SER A 254 -20.58 -7.00 -3.87
C SER A 254 -21.56 -7.24 -2.71
N GLY A 255 -21.23 -8.10 -1.76
CA GLY A 255 -22.00 -8.33 -0.53
C GLY A 255 -21.84 -7.25 0.53
N HIS A 256 -20.87 -6.34 0.37
CA HIS A 256 -20.49 -5.33 1.37
C HIS A 256 -20.96 -3.92 0.98
N THR A 257 -22.24 -3.76 0.64
CA THR A 257 -22.84 -2.49 0.17
C THR A 257 -22.82 -1.35 1.19
N TYR A 258 -22.53 -1.64 2.45
CA TYR A 258 -22.38 -0.69 3.54
C TYR A 258 -20.98 -0.05 3.63
N VAL A 259 -20.02 -0.52 2.84
CA VAL A 259 -18.63 -0.07 2.86
C VAL A 259 -18.48 1.22 2.06
N SER A 260 -17.77 2.20 2.62
CA SER A 260 -17.52 3.52 1.99
C SER A 260 -16.18 3.59 1.26
N ALA A 261 -15.20 2.81 1.70
CA ALA A 261 -13.86 2.78 1.11
C ALA A 261 -13.21 1.40 1.26
N ILE A 262 -12.24 1.11 0.40
CA ILE A 262 -11.33 -0.03 0.55
C ILE A 262 -9.89 0.45 0.52
N ILE A 263 -9.04 -0.18 1.35
CA ILE A 263 -7.62 0.14 1.46
C ILE A 263 -6.85 -0.96 0.76
N LEU A 264 -6.29 -0.66 -0.39
CA LEU A 264 -5.56 -1.62 -1.20
C LEU A 264 -4.07 -1.58 -0.87
N LYS A 265 -3.56 -2.66 -0.33
CA LYS A 265 -2.14 -2.92 -0.09
C LYS A 265 -1.68 -4.07 -0.99
N PRO A 266 -1.25 -3.80 -2.24
CA PRO A 266 -0.91 -4.84 -3.20
C PRO A 266 0.09 -5.89 -2.67
N THR A 267 1.06 -5.47 -1.85
CA THR A 267 2.02 -6.36 -1.19
C THR A 267 1.34 -7.40 -0.29
N LEU A 268 0.29 -7.02 0.44
CA LEU A 268 -0.46 -7.92 1.34
C LEU A 268 -1.52 -8.72 0.59
N LEU A 269 -2.10 -8.12 -0.45
CA LEU A 269 -3.16 -8.74 -1.24
C LEU A 269 -2.66 -9.85 -2.18
N GLY A 270 -1.37 -9.91 -2.45
CA GLY A 270 -0.80 -10.90 -3.37
C GLY A 270 -0.70 -10.39 -4.80
N GLY A 271 -0.27 -9.13 -4.96
CA GLY A 271 0.11 -8.56 -6.23
C GLY A 271 -0.77 -7.43 -6.75
N VAL A 272 -0.31 -6.86 -7.84
CA VAL A 272 -0.95 -5.74 -8.55
C VAL A 272 -2.25 -6.19 -9.22
N GLU A 273 -2.25 -7.41 -9.79
CA GLU A 273 -3.42 -7.95 -10.50
C GLU A 273 -4.63 -8.09 -9.58
N ARG A 274 -4.46 -8.72 -8.41
CA ARG A 274 -5.55 -8.86 -7.44
C ARG A 274 -6.03 -7.51 -6.91
N ALA A 275 -5.11 -6.58 -6.65
CA ALA A 275 -5.47 -5.22 -6.24
C ALA A 275 -6.26 -4.48 -7.33
N ALA A 276 -5.90 -4.65 -8.61
CA ALA A 276 -6.63 -4.08 -9.74
C ALA A 276 -8.05 -4.66 -9.88
N MET A 277 -8.23 -5.95 -9.61
CA MET A 277 -9.55 -6.58 -9.60
C MET A 277 -10.44 -5.96 -8.51
N PHE A 278 -9.92 -5.79 -7.29
CA PHE A 278 -10.64 -5.06 -6.23
C PHE A 278 -10.96 -3.63 -6.61
N ALA A 279 -10.01 -2.90 -7.21
CA ALA A 279 -10.22 -1.51 -7.62
C ALA A 279 -11.34 -1.38 -8.68
N ARG A 280 -11.39 -2.29 -9.66
CA ARG A 280 -12.48 -2.32 -10.64
C ARG A 280 -13.82 -2.60 -9.99
N LYS A 281 -13.89 -3.62 -9.12
CA LYS A 281 -15.12 -3.97 -8.41
C LYS A 281 -15.63 -2.84 -7.52
N ALA A 282 -14.73 -2.20 -6.77
CA ALA A 282 -15.06 -1.05 -5.93
C ALA A 282 -15.60 0.13 -6.77
N ARG A 283 -15.00 0.39 -7.95
CA ARG A 283 -15.46 1.43 -8.87
C ARG A 283 -16.89 1.16 -9.37
N GLU A 284 -17.21 -0.09 -9.73
CA GLU A 284 -18.57 -0.50 -10.11
C GLU A 284 -19.58 -0.21 -9.01
N MET A 285 -19.19 -0.42 -7.77
CA MET A 285 -20.01 -0.20 -6.57
C MET A 285 -19.97 1.23 -6.03
N LYS A 286 -19.19 2.14 -6.63
CA LYS A 286 -18.95 3.51 -6.16
C LYS A 286 -18.30 3.57 -4.76
N ILE A 287 -17.53 2.56 -4.41
CA ILE A 287 -16.70 2.49 -3.19
C ILE A 287 -15.38 3.20 -3.50
N ARG A 288 -14.91 4.05 -2.58
CA ARG A 288 -13.61 4.72 -2.72
C ARG A 288 -12.45 3.72 -2.66
N VAL A 289 -11.49 3.87 -3.57
CA VAL A 289 -10.26 3.08 -3.59
C VAL A 289 -9.13 3.93 -3.03
N ILE A 290 -8.46 3.42 -2.00
CA ILE A 290 -7.32 4.07 -1.37
C ILE A 290 -6.14 3.10 -1.41
N VAL A 291 -5.15 3.38 -2.24
CA VAL A 291 -3.90 2.62 -2.27
C VAL A 291 -3.08 2.97 -1.04
N SER A 292 -2.51 1.98 -0.37
CA SER A 292 -1.71 2.21 0.83
C SER A 292 -0.46 1.34 0.84
N SER A 293 0.59 1.83 1.49
CA SER A 293 1.82 1.10 1.68
C SER A 293 1.76 0.18 2.90
N SER A 294 2.64 -0.82 2.89
CA SER A 294 3.01 -1.67 4.02
C SER A 294 4.42 -1.31 4.50
N PHE A 295 4.81 -0.03 4.42
CA PHE A 295 6.16 0.45 4.69
C PHE A 295 7.21 -0.17 3.77
N GLU A 296 6.92 -0.26 2.49
CA GLU A 296 7.88 -0.57 1.44
C GLU A 296 8.94 0.53 1.34
N SER A 297 10.10 0.19 0.76
CA SER A 297 11.11 1.16 0.36
C SER A 297 10.59 2.04 -0.80
N SER A 298 11.37 3.01 -1.21
CA SER A 298 11.05 3.83 -2.38
C SER A 298 10.82 3.03 -3.67
N VAL A 299 11.40 1.84 -3.80
CA VAL A 299 11.16 0.96 -4.97
C VAL A 299 9.71 0.50 -5.00
N GLY A 300 9.19 -0.02 -3.89
CA GLY A 300 7.79 -0.41 -3.78
C GLY A 300 6.85 0.80 -3.83
N ILE A 301 7.21 1.89 -3.13
CA ILE A 301 6.43 3.13 -3.18
C ILE A 301 6.32 3.67 -4.61
N ALA A 302 7.39 3.63 -5.41
CA ALA A 302 7.33 4.04 -6.82
C ALA A 302 6.28 3.24 -7.59
N ALA A 303 6.27 1.92 -7.44
CA ALA A 303 5.26 1.04 -8.07
C ALA A 303 3.84 1.35 -7.57
N LEU A 304 3.66 1.56 -6.25
CA LEU A 304 2.38 1.90 -5.66
C LEU A 304 1.85 3.27 -6.12
N VAL A 305 2.72 4.26 -6.31
CA VAL A 305 2.35 5.58 -6.89
C VAL A 305 1.82 5.40 -8.30
N GLN A 306 2.51 4.61 -9.14
CA GLN A 306 2.07 4.33 -10.50
C GLN A 306 0.72 3.57 -10.52
N PHE A 307 0.55 2.60 -9.62
CA PHE A 307 -0.72 1.89 -9.46
C PHE A 307 -1.84 2.83 -8.98
N ALA A 308 -1.56 3.70 -8.02
CA ALA A 308 -2.53 4.69 -7.53
C ALA A 308 -2.95 5.68 -8.62
N ALA A 309 -2.02 6.11 -9.47
CA ALA A 309 -2.30 6.99 -10.61
C ALA A 309 -3.24 6.32 -11.63
N ALA A 310 -3.19 5.00 -11.77
CA ALA A 310 -4.03 4.26 -12.73
C ALA A 310 -5.39 3.84 -12.15
N TYR A 311 -5.41 3.40 -10.91
CA TYR A 311 -6.56 2.75 -10.28
C TYR A 311 -7.18 3.54 -9.11
N GLY A 312 -6.49 4.53 -8.57
CA GLY A 312 -7.04 5.45 -7.58
C GLY A 312 -8.05 6.44 -8.18
N ALA A 313 -8.76 7.15 -7.34
CA ALA A 313 -9.52 8.32 -7.75
C ALA A 313 -8.60 9.55 -7.71
N ASN A 314 -8.61 10.37 -8.76
CA ASN A 314 -7.66 11.47 -8.97
C ASN A 314 -7.54 12.45 -7.77
N ASP A 315 -8.64 12.66 -7.04
CA ASP A 315 -8.70 13.60 -5.92
C ASP A 315 -8.68 12.94 -4.53
N THR A 316 -8.57 11.60 -4.47
CA THR A 316 -8.57 10.87 -3.20
C THR A 316 -7.13 10.68 -2.72
N PRO A 317 -6.72 11.29 -1.58
CA PRO A 317 -5.41 11.05 -1.02
C PRO A 317 -5.19 9.58 -0.65
N VAL A 318 -4.02 9.04 -0.96
CA VAL A 318 -3.62 7.65 -0.73
C VAL A 318 -2.64 7.52 0.43
N GLY A 319 -2.46 6.32 0.98
CA GLY A 319 -1.63 6.08 2.16
C GLY A 319 -0.17 5.75 1.82
N LEU A 320 0.52 6.63 1.07
CA LEU A 320 1.88 6.38 0.59
C LEU A 320 2.96 7.27 1.21
N ASP A 321 2.62 8.14 2.15
CA ASP A 321 3.59 9.02 2.84
C ASP A 321 4.29 8.28 3.99
N THR A 322 5.09 7.28 3.64
CA THR A 322 5.82 6.45 4.62
C THR A 322 7.35 6.51 4.47
N LEU A 323 7.88 7.17 3.44
CA LEU A 323 9.32 7.23 3.20
C LEU A 323 10.09 8.01 4.27
N SER A 324 9.47 9.00 4.91
CA SER A 324 10.05 9.75 6.03
C SER A 324 10.36 8.90 7.28
N TRP A 325 9.91 7.65 7.33
CA TRP A 325 10.24 6.72 8.40
C TRP A 325 11.61 6.09 8.26
N PHE A 326 12.26 6.16 7.10
CA PHE A 326 13.56 5.56 6.84
C PHE A 326 14.70 6.56 7.03
N LYS A 327 15.83 6.12 7.61
CA LYS A 327 17.05 6.93 7.73
C LYS A 327 17.78 7.07 6.40
N GLN A 328 17.59 6.12 5.51
CA GLN A 328 18.14 6.08 4.16
C GLN A 328 17.19 5.35 3.25
N ASP A 329 17.35 5.48 1.96
CA ASP A 329 16.47 4.87 0.97
C ASP A 329 17.27 4.13 -0.10
N LEU A 330 16.58 3.34 -0.93
CA LEU A 330 17.17 2.49 -1.96
C LEU A 330 17.31 3.18 -3.32
N LEU A 331 16.74 4.36 -3.51
CA LEU A 331 16.84 5.12 -4.77
C LEU A 331 17.78 6.32 -4.64
N LYS A 332 18.58 6.57 -5.70
CA LYS A 332 19.46 7.76 -5.79
C LYS A 332 18.65 9.06 -5.91
N GLU A 333 17.51 8.96 -6.62
CA GLU A 333 16.56 10.07 -6.77
C GLU A 333 15.45 9.87 -5.74
N PRO A 334 15.36 10.70 -4.69
CA PRO A 334 14.34 10.55 -3.67
C PRO A 334 12.95 10.85 -4.23
N ILE A 335 11.94 10.11 -3.74
CA ILE A 335 10.54 10.42 -3.99
C ILE A 335 10.09 11.46 -2.97
N ASP A 336 9.72 12.63 -3.44
CA ASP A 336 9.26 13.73 -2.60
C ASP A 336 7.76 13.64 -2.34
N CYS A 337 7.38 13.60 -1.05
CA CYS A 337 6.00 13.62 -0.56
C CYS A 337 5.57 15.00 -0.03
N SER A 338 6.40 16.03 -0.19
CA SER A 338 6.14 17.36 0.37
C SER A 338 4.85 17.96 -0.18
N GLY A 339 4.14 18.70 0.68
CA GLY A 339 2.84 19.27 0.33
C GLY A 339 1.73 18.22 0.13
N GLY A 340 1.87 17.03 0.70
CA GLY A 340 0.86 15.97 0.62
C GLY A 340 0.64 15.41 -0.78
N ARG A 341 1.67 15.39 -1.63
CA ARG A 341 1.57 14.94 -3.02
C ARG A 341 2.87 14.31 -3.53
N ILE A 342 2.75 13.42 -4.50
CA ILE A 342 3.86 12.80 -5.21
C ILE A 342 3.67 13.03 -6.72
N MET A 343 4.73 13.45 -7.41
CA MET A 343 4.71 13.61 -8.87
C MET A 343 4.89 12.25 -9.54
N VAL A 344 3.90 11.82 -10.34
CA VAL A 344 3.86 10.49 -10.98
C VAL A 344 5.07 10.29 -11.91
N ALA A 345 5.41 11.29 -12.74
CA ALA A 345 6.55 11.20 -13.62
C ALA A 345 7.90 11.15 -12.87
N GLN A 346 8.01 11.80 -11.70
CA GLN A 346 9.22 11.72 -10.87
C GLN A 346 9.37 10.31 -10.30
N SER A 347 8.31 9.73 -9.72
CA SER A 347 8.37 8.37 -9.15
C SER A 347 8.73 7.32 -10.21
N ALA A 348 8.24 7.46 -11.45
CA ALA A 348 8.58 6.58 -12.55
C ALA A 348 10.07 6.64 -12.93
N ARG A 349 10.68 7.85 -12.95
CA ARG A 349 12.13 7.99 -13.20
C ARG A 349 12.95 7.47 -12.04
N ALA A 350 12.56 7.80 -10.82
CA ALA A 350 13.25 7.38 -9.60
C ALA A 350 13.36 5.85 -9.49
N ALA A 351 12.33 5.11 -9.88
CA ALA A 351 12.28 3.64 -9.84
C ALA A 351 13.47 2.95 -10.55
N ASN A 352 14.13 3.64 -11.50
CA ASN A 352 15.28 3.13 -12.24
C ASN A 352 16.63 3.50 -11.60
N SER A 353 16.64 4.24 -10.49
CA SER A 353 17.85 4.80 -9.85
C SER A 353 18.32 3.99 -8.62
N VAL A 354 18.15 2.68 -8.62
CA VAL A 354 18.47 1.82 -7.46
C VAL A 354 19.95 1.93 -7.07
N ILE A 355 20.21 2.02 -5.76
CA ILE A 355 21.55 2.06 -5.15
C ILE A 355 21.98 0.62 -4.85
N GLU A 356 22.65 -0.02 -5.81
CA GLU A 356 23.04 -1.42 -5.65
C GLU A 356 24.02 -1.65 -4.50
N ASP A 357 24.83 -0.66 -4.12
CA ASP A 357 25.77 -0.74 -2.99
C ASP A 357 25.10 -0.96 -1.63
N LEU A 358 23.81 -0.67 -1.51
CA LEU A 358 23.02 -0.92 -0.32
C LEU A 358 22.38 -2.33 -0.29
N LEU A 359 22.59 -3.10 -1.34
CA LEU A 359 21.98 -4.39 -1.55
C LEU A 359 23.01 -5.53 -1.38
N THR A 360 22.52 -6.66 -0.90
CA THR A 360 23.32 -7.90 -0.86
C THR A 360 22.70 -8.92 -1.81
N GLU A 361 23.43 -9.31 -2.86
CA GLU A 361 22.93 -10.31 -3.79
C GLU A 361 22.75 -11.65 -3.09
N VAL A 362 21.57 -12.24 -3.25
CA VAL A 362 21.22 -13.54 -2.68
C VAL A 362 21.74 -14.62 -3.64
N SER A 363 22.84 -15.25 -3.25
CA SER A 363 23.41 -16.39 -4.01
C SER A 363 22.41 -17.54 -4.06
N GLY A 364 22.35 -18.24 -5.19
CA GLY A 364 21.67 -19.53 -5.26
C GLY A 364 22.42 -20.59 -4.43
N VAL A 365 21.70 -21.36 -3.66
CA VAL A 365 22.19 -22.64 -3.16
C VAL A 365 21.69 -23.71 -4.10
#